data_e47b7fcd208551bf3d9ec37f282f9d72
#
_entry.id   e47b7fcd208551bf3d9ec37f282f9d72
#
_cell.length_a   1.000
_cell.length_b   1.000
_cell.length_c   1.000
_cell.angle_alpha   90.00
_cell.angle_beta   90.00
_cell.angle_gamma   90.00
#
_symmetry.space_group_name_H-M   'P 1'
#
loop_
_entity.id
_entity.type
_entity.pdbx_description
1 polymer ?
#
loop_
_entity_poly.entity_id
_entity_poly.type
_entity_poly.pdbx_seq_one_letter_code
_entity_poly.pdbx_strand_id
1 'polypeptide(L)'
;MPLGRFVYVPPFEPLMADVPDNTGRAGQLERDNPVLQHISKYRPYDDTRILRKEKGALYVHFPLDKAVLSSGFRDNRPTLDRIVSITRDIMADTTSSVKIIQIIGLASVEGPVARNRALAGNRAQALKRYIQGRVAVPDSLFECVNGGEAWTELRDQIADGSFDGRDRLLQIIDTEADPNRRETLMRRLDGGRPYAYLRDNVLSDQRNSGYLRIYYDYVPDTKAKTINEATGLMRRGLYDVALRSLLTVKDDPRSWNAIGVALYMTGDEQQAFGYFEKAAAQGDARAQQNLDRAKAATRAAKLESSITAGAGDM
;
A
#
# COMPACT_ATOMS: atom_id res chain seq x y z
N MET A 1 61.28 40.70 2.74
CA MET A 1 60.41 39.89 1.89
C MET A 1 59.20 39.55 2.70
N PRO A 2 57.99 39.99 2.37
CA PRO A 2 56.77 39.52 3.07
C PRO A 2 56.49 38.08 2.67
N LEU A 3 56.44 37.19 3.67
CA LEU A 3 55.99 35.82 3.53
C LEU A 3 54.53 35.87 3.02
N GLY A 4 54.33 35.44 1.75
CA GLY A 4 52.99 35.27 1.19
C GLY A 4 52.17 34.38 2.11
N ARG A 5 50.99 34.86 2.54
CA ARG A 5 50.00 34.04 3.25
C ARG A 5 49.55 32.94 2.28
N PHE A 6 49.99 31.70 2.54
CA PHE A 6 49.34 30.55 1.91
C PHE A 6 47.88 30.51 2.38
N VAL A 7 46.98 30.78 1.50
CA VAL A 7 45.56 30.61 1.75
C VAL A 7 45.28 29.12 1.48
N TYR A 8 45.18 28.32 2.53
CA TYR A 8 44.74 26.93 2.42
C TYR A 8 43.31 26.96 1.91
N VAL A 9 43.06 26.40 0.76
CA VAL A 9 41.73 26.15 0.25
C VAL A 9 41.44 24.69 0.49
N PRO A 10 40.43 24.36 1.34
CA PRO A 10 40.07 22.97 1.56
C PRO A 10 39.62 22.33 0.24
N PRO A 11 39.94 21.05 0.03
CA PRO A 11 39.48 20.31 -1.14
C PRO A 11 37.93 20.33 -1.19
N PHE A 12 37.40 20.28 -2.41
CA PHE A 12 35.93 20.23 -2.58
C PHE A 12 35.37 18.94 -1.97
N GLU A 13 34.64 19.10 -0.90
CA GLU A 13 33.90 18.01 -0.24
C GLU A 13 32.41 18.10 -0.64
N PRO A 14 31.93 17.19 -1.49
CA PRO A 14 30.58 17.26 -2.01
C PRO A 14 29.53 16.91 -0.96
N LEU A 15 28.45 17.69 -0.94
CA LEU A 15 27.26 17.36 -0.14
C LEU A 15 26.31 16.53 -0.97
N MET A 16 26.12 15.28 -0.56
CA MET A 16 25.24 14.32 -1.22
C MET A 16 24.29 13.67 -0.18
N ALA A 17 23.11 13.31 -0.63
CA ALA A 17 22.19 12.50 0.14
C ALA A 17 21.40 11.59 -0.79
N ASP A 18 20.92 10.49 -0.23
CA ASP A 18 19.96 9.64 -0.90
C ASP A 18 18.64 10.40 -1.05
N VAL A 19 17.96 10.17 -2.17
CA VAL A 19 16.64 10.74 -2.41
C VAL A 19 15.56 9.81 -1.82
N PRO A 20 14.44 10.37 -1.32
CA PRO A 20 13.33 9.55 -0.84
C PRO A 20 12.83 8.63 -1.96
N ASP A 21 12.68 7.36 -1.64
CA ASP A 21 12.00 6.36 -2.46
C ASP A 21 10.64 5.99 -1.85
N ASN A 22 9.90 5.09 -2.51
CA ASN A 22 8.60 4.65 -2.02
C ASN A 22 8.63 3.36 -1.19
N THR A 23 9.79 2.90 -0.76
CA THR A 23 9.98 1.59 -0.12
C THR A 23 9.26 1.47 1.24
N GLY A 24 9.11 2.57 1.98
CA GLY A 24 8.43 2.60 3.29
C GLY A 24 6.92 2.84 3.23
N ARG A 25 6.37 3.18 2.06
CA ARG A 25 4.99 3.66 1.92
C ARG A 25 3.92 2.59 2.19
N ALA A 26 4.18 1.31 1.85
CA ALA A 26 3.19 0.24 2.08
C ALA A 26 2.81 0.05 3.54
N GLY A 27 3.81 -0.04 4.38
CA GLY A 27 3.55 -0.18 5.81
C GLY A 27 2.71 0.98 6.34
N GLN A 28 2.87 2.20 5.77
CA GLN A 28 2.05 3.35 6.14
C GLN A 28 0.62 3.21 5.64
N LEU A 29 0.42 2.88 4.36
CA LEU A 29 -0.93 2.68 3.78
C LEU A 29 -1.75 1.64 4.54
N GLU A 30 -1.13 0.51 4.92
CA GLU A 30 -1.80 -0.53 5.70
C GLU A 30 -2.11 -0.12 7.15
N ARG A 31 -1.25 0.69 7.78
CA ARG A 31 -1.52 1.24 9.12
C ARG A 31 -2.69 2.21 9.10
N ASP A 32 -2.71 3.09 8.10
CA ASP A 32 -3.74 4.11 7.96
C ASP A 32 -5.07 3.50 7.49
N ASN A 33 -5.00 2.43 6.71
CA ASN A 33 -6.16 1.78 6.16
C ASN A 33 -6.00 0.25 6.07
N PRO A 34 -6.40 -0.50 7.11
CA PRO A 34 -6.19 -1.95 7.16
C PRO A 34 -6.92 -2.77 6.08
N VAL A 35 -7.86 -2.17 5.33
CA VAL A 35 -8.48 -2.84 4.16
C VAL A 35 -7.49 -2.99 3.01
N LEU A 36 -6.49 -2.09 2.93
CA LEU A 36 -5.39 -2.16 1.98
C LEU A 36 -4.31 -3.09 2.52
N GLN A 37 -3.86 -4.02 1.70
CA GLN A 37 -2.77 -4.92 2.08
C GLN A 37 -1.82 -5.14 0.91
N HIS A 38 -0.54 -5.22 1.19
CA HIS A 38 0.44 -5.58 0.19
C HIS A 38 0.12 -6.98 -0.37
N ILE A 39 0.30 -7.19 -1.68
CA ILE A 39 -0.03 -8.44 -2.37
C ILE A 39 0.65 -9.68 -1.77
N SER A 40 1.81 -9.53 -1.14
CA SER A 40 2.49 -10.63 -0.44
C SER A 40 1.68 -11.21 0.74
N LYS A 41 0.68 -10.47 1.22
CA LYS A 41 -0.26 -10.90 2.27
C LYS A 41 -1.56 -11.47 1.70
N TYR A 42 -1.64 -11.63 0.38
CA TYR A 42 -2.82 -12.22 -0.24
C TYR A 42 -3.08 -13.63 0.30
N ARG A 43 -4.33 -13.86 0.68
CA ARG A 43 -4.82 -15.17 1.10
C ARG A 43 -6.09 -15.51 0.33
N PRO A 44 -6.11 -16.62 -0.41
CA PRO A 44 -7.36 -17.13 -0.97
C PRO A 44 -8.39 -17.34 0.16
N TYR A 45 -9.64 -17.25 -0.20
CA TYR A 45 -10.68 -17.63 0.72
C TYR A 45 -10.69 -19.17 0.90
N ASP A 46 -10.76 -19.57 2.16
CA ASP A 46 -11.13 -20.91 2.58
C ASP A 46 -12.19 -20.79 3.71
N ASP A 47 -12.95 -21.82 3.93
CA ASP A 47 -14.07 -21.82 4.88
C ASP A 47 -13.64 -21.89 6.35
N THR A 48 -12.35 -21.96 6.64
CA THR A 48 -11.80 -21.90 8.00
C THR A 48 -11.54 -20.47 8.46
N ARG A 49 -11.57 -19.48 7.54
CA ARG A 49 -11.33 -18.07 7.86
C ARG A 49 -12.50 -17.45 8.61
N ILE A 50 -12.19 -16.80 9.73
CA ILE A 50 -13.14 -15.99 10.49
C ILE A 50 -12.99 -14.53 10.04
N LEU A 51 -13.78 -14.16 9.03
CA LEU A 51 -13.63 -12.88 8.35
C LEU A 51 -13.97 -11.70 9.25
N ARG A 52 -14.95 -11.86 10.17
CA ARG A 52 -15.35 -10.81 11.11
C ARG A 52 -14.23 -10.39 12.08
N LYS A 53 -13.25 -11.25 12.33
CA LYS A 53 -12.09 -11.00 13.20
C LYS A 53 -10.91 -10.41 12.44
N GLU A 54 -10.97 -10.33 11.13
CA GLU A 54 -9.90 -9.76 10.33
C GLU A 54 -9.88 -8.23 10.42
N LYS A 55 -8.73 -7.70 10.81
CA LYS A 55 -8.56 -6.26 11.03
C LYS A 55 -8.88 -5.44 9.78
N GLY A 56 -9.77 -4.47 9.91
CA GLY A 56 -10.13 -3.52 8.87
C GLY A 56 -11.02 -4.08 7.76
N ALA A 57 -11.55 -5.32 7.90
CA ALA A 57 -12.55 -5.82 6.97
C ALA A 57 -13.80 -4.92 6.99
N LEU A 58 -14.32 -4.61 5.81
CA LEU A 58 -15.52 -3.83 5.63
C LEU A 58 -16.66 -4.76 5.20
N TYR A 59 -17.77 -4.64 5.88
CA TYR A 59 -18.98 -5.45 5.65
C TYR A 59 -20.12 -4.58 5.20
N VAL A 60 -20.95 -5.11 4.30
CA VAL A 60 -22.24 -4.53 3.95
C VAL A 60 -23.35 -5.55 4.22
N HIS A 61 -24.46 -5.07 4.70
CA HIS A 61 -25.59 -5.91 5.11
C HIS A 61 -26.65 -6.01 4.02
N PHE A 62 -27.31 -7.15 3.95
CA PHE A 62 -28.42 -7.40 3.03
C PHE A 62 -29.68 -7.79 3.81
N PRO A 63 -30.85 -7.37 3.33
CA PRO A 63 -32.10 -7.87 3.88
C PRO A 63 -32.19 -9.40 3.77
N LEU A 64 -33.00 -9.98 4.63
CA LEU A 64 -33.27 -11.41 4.60
C LEU A 64 -33.66 -11.82 3.17
N ASP A 65 -33.01 -12.88 2.69
CA ASP A 65 -33.33 -13.49 1.41
C ASP A 65 -33.17 -12.57 0.18
N LYS A 66 -32.39 -11.51 0.32
CA LYS A 66 -32.10 -10.55 -0.73
C LYS A 66 -30.60 -10.50 -1.05
N ALA A 67 -30.30 -10.18 -2.31
CA ALA A 67 -28.96 -9.83 -2.78
C ALA A 67 -28.97 -8.43 -3.43
N VAL A 68 -29.95 -7.61 -3.09
CA VAL A 68 -30.04 -6.22 -3.53
C VAL A 68 -29.36 -5.35 -2.47
N LEU A 69 -28.28 -4.67 -2.86
CA LEU A 69 -27.55 -3.77 -1.99
C LEU A 69 -28.24 -2.42 -1.89
N SER A 70 -28.59 -2.04 -0.66
CA SER A 70 -29.21 -0.75 -0.36
C SER A 70 -28.35 0.03 0.62
N SER A 71 -27.99 1.27 0.25
CA SER A 71 -27.27 2.17 1.14
C SER A 71 -28.08 2.64 2.34
N GLY A 72 -29.40 2.58 2.27
CA GLY A 72 -30.29 2.91 3.40
C GLY A 72 -30.57 1.75 4.34
N PHE A 73 -30.02 0.55 4.09
CA PHE A 73 -30.23 -0.61 4.95
C PHE A 73 -29.17 -0.64 6.04
N ARG A 74 -29.58 -0.63 7.31
CA ARG A 74 -28.69 -0.57 8.49
C ARG A 74 -27.64 0.55 8.34
N ASP A 75 -26.40 0.21 8.66
CA ASP A 75 -25.20 1.07 8.60
C ASP A 75 -24.44 0.98 7.27
N ASN A 76 -25.07 0.51 6.21
CA ASN A 76 -24.44 0.36 4.90
C ASN A 76 -23.88 1.67 4.34
N ARG A 77 -24.55 2.81 4.54
CA ARG A 77 -24.16 4.07 3.91
C ARG A 77 -22.71 4.45 4.25
N PRO A 78 -22.34 4.62 5.53
CA PRO A 78 -20.95 4.99 5.88
C PRO A 78 -19.93 3.94 5.42
N THR A 79 -20.27 2.65 5.47
CA THR A 79 -19.41 1.57 5.01
C THR A 79 -19.20 1.63 3.49
N LEU A 80 -20.26 1.82 2.72
CA LEU A 80 -20.20 1.94 1.26
C LEU A 80 -19.45 3.19 0.81
N ASP A 81 -19.69 4.33 1.47
CA ASP A 81 -18.97 5.58 1.19
C ASP A 81 -17.47 5.40 1.45
N ARG A 82 -17.10 4.72 2.54
CA ARG A 82 -15.71 4.39 2.84
C ARG A 82 -15.10 3.45 1.81
N ILE A 83 -15.80 2.39 1.39
CA ILE A 83 -15.34 1.47 0.34
C ILE A 83 -15.04 2.23 -0.96
N VAL A 84 -15.95 3.10 -1.37
CA VAL A 84 -15.79 3.90 -2.61
C VAL A 84 -14.61 4.87 -2.49
N SER A 85 -14.46 5.57 -1.35
CA SER A 85 -13.34 6.49 -1.12
C SER A 85 -12.01 5.73 -1.20
N ILE A 86 -11.83 4.68 -0.39
CA ILE A 86 -10.59 3.89 -0.37
C ILE A 86 -10.26 3.34 -1.77
N THR A 87 -11.26 2.81 -2.47
CA THR A 87 -11.03 2.26 -3.82
C THR A 87 -10.60 3.37 -4.78
N ARG A 88 -11.24 4.54 -4.73
CA ARG A 88 -10.86 5.68 -5.56
C ARG A 88 -9.44 6.15 -5.27
N ASP A 89 -9.11 6.29 -3.99
CA ASP A 89 -7.83 6.82 -3.54
C ASP A 89 -6.68 5.89 -3.96
N ILE A 90 -6.82 4.57 -3.74
CA ILE A 90 -5.77 3.62 -4.15
C ILE A 90 -5.67 3.46 -5.68
N MET A 91 -6.78 3.56 -6.41
CA MET A 91 -6.75 3.53 -7.89
C MET A 91 -6.10 4.78 -8.49
N ALA A 92 -6.17 5.93 -7.80
CA ALA A 92 -5.52 7.17 -8.21
C ALA A 92 -4.07 7.28 -7.74
N ASP A 93 -3.61 6.43 -6.83
CA ASP A 93 -2.25 6.46 -6.32
C ASP A 93 -1.24 5.93 -7.34
N THR A 94 -0.47 6.85 -7.94
CA THR A 94 0.56 6.51 -8.95
C THR A 94 1.75 5.72 -8.40
N THR A 95 1.88 5.60 -7.07
CA THR A 95 2.95 4.83 -6.41
C THR A 95 2.51 3.43 -6.01
N SER A 96 1.26 3.08 -6.31
CA SER A 96 0.66 1.79 -6.01
C SER A 96 0.02 1.18 -7.25
N SER A 97 0.00 -0.13 -7.34
CA SER A 97 -0.66 -0.89 -8.40
C SER A 97 -1.61 -1.88 -7.76
N VAL A 98 -2.92 -1.64 -7.87
CA VAL A 98 -3.93 -2.60 -7.38
C VAL A 98 -3.82 -3.90 -8.16
N LYS A 99 -3.77 -5.03 -7.46
CA LYS A 99 -3.66 -6.38 -8.02
C LYS A 99 -4.96 -7.15 -7.90
N ILE A 100 -5.60 -7.11 -6.74
CA ILE A 100 -6.82 -7.86 -6.46
C ILE A 100 -7.73 -7.03 -5.54
N ILE A 101 -9.00 -6.96 -5.89
CA ILE A 101 -10.09 -6.52 -5.00
C ILE A 101 -10.90 -7.77 -4.67
N GLN A 102 -10.59 -8.38 -3.53
CA GLN A 102 -11.25 -9.59 -3.07
C GLN A 102 -12.56 -9.24 -2.37
N ILE A 103 -13.65 -9.82 -2.84
CA ILE A 103 -15.00 -9.68 -2.26
C ILE A 103 -15.53 -11.07 -1.96
N ILE A 104 -15.78 -11.38 -0.69
CA ILE A 104 -16.33 -12.66 -0.28
C ILE A 104 -17.79 -12.47 0.11
N GLY A 105 -18.69 -13.12 -0.60
CA GLY A 105 -20.11 -13.12 -0.29
C GLY A 105 -20.45 -14.30 0.61
N LEU A 106 -21.23 -14.03 1.68
CA LEU A 106 -21.72 -15.02 2.62
C LEU A 106 -23.23 -14.95 2.74
N ALA A 107 -23.85 -16.04 3.13
CA ALA A 107 -25.24 -16.10 3.54
C ALA A 107 -25.36 -16.63 4.97
N SER A 108 -26.44 -16.28 5.66
CA SER A 108 -26.77 -16.94 6.92
C SER A 108 -27.08 -18.42 6.69
N VAL A 109 -26.94 -19.21 7.73
CA VAL A 109 -27.19 -20.65 7.67
C VAL A 109 -28.68 -21.02 7.66
N GLU A 110 -29.58 -20.04 7.59
CA GLU A 110 -31.02 -20.25 7.59
C GLU A 110 -31.52 -20.66 6.21
N GLY A 111 -32.19 -21.82 6.14
CA GLY A 111 -32.85 -22.30 4.93
C GLY A 111 -31.98 -23.16 4.01
N PRO A 112 -32.49 -23.49 2.81
CA PRO A 112 -31.81 -24.45 1.93
C PRO A 112 -30.43 -24.01 1.47
N VAL A 113 -29.43 -24.86 1.62
CA VAL A 113 -28.00 -24.63 1.23
C VAL A 113 -27.85 -24.11 -0.20
N ALA A 114 -28.59 -24.72 -1.16
CA ALA A 114 -28.51 -24.30 -2.56
C ALA A 114 -28.92 -22.84 -2.77
N ARG A 115 -29.97 -22.38 -2.07
CA ARG A 115 -30.43 -20.99 -2.09
C ARG A 115 -29.41 -20.06 -1.43
N ASN A 116 -28.89 -20.44 -0.28
CA ASN A 116 -27.88 -19.65 0.44
C ASN A 116 -26.59 -19.50 -0.37
N ARG A 117 -26.17 -20.56 -1.05
CA ARG A 117 -25.03 -20.50 -1.98
C ARG A 117 -25.29 -19.51 -3.13
N ALA A 118 -26.49 -19.52 -3.72
CA ALA A 118 -26.84 -18.55 -4.76
C ALA A 118 -26.87 -17.12 -4.21
N LEU A 119 -27.41 -16.91 -3.02
CA LEU A 119 -27.43 -15.59 -2.36
C LEU A 119 -26.02 -15.08 -2.08
N ALA A 120 -25.14 -15.92 -1.56
CA ALA A 120 -23.76 -15.56 -1.26
C ALA A 120 -23.00 -15.05 -2.51
N GLY A 121 -23.06 -15.80 -3.61
CA GLY A 121 -22.45 -15.37 -4.87
C GLY A 121 -23.05 -14.07 -5.40
N ASN A 122 -24.38 -13.94 -5.41
CA ASN A 122 -25.07 -12.76 -5.89
C ASN A 122 -24.78 -11.51 -5.04
N ARG A 123 -24.53 -11.66 -3.75
CA ARG A 123 -24.15 -10.58 -2.84
C ARG A 123 -22.75 -10.06 -3.16
N ALA A 124 -21.75 -10.94 -3.36
CA ALA A 124 -20.41 -10.53 -3.79
C ALA A 124 -20.49 -9.71 -5.10
N GLN A 125 -21.26 -10.18 -6.07
CA GLN A 125 -21.48 -9.48 -7.34
C GLN A 125 -22.21 -8.14 -7.16
N ALA A 126 -23.13 -8.03 -6.20
CA ALA A 126 -23.84 -6.78 -5.93
C ALA A 126 -22.87 -5.70 -5.40
N LEU A 127 -21.94 -6.04 -4.51
CA LEU A 127 -20.92 -5.11 -4.03
C LEU A 127 -19.94 -4.72 -5.15
N LYS A 128 -19.49 -5.68 -5.96
CA LYS A 128 -18.66 -5.39 -7.16
C LYS A 128 -19.33 -4.35 -8.05
N ARG A 129 -20.59 -4.59 -8.44
CA ARG A 129 -21.34 -3.63 -9.29
C ARG A 129 -21.49 -2.26 -8.62
N TYR A 130 -21.70 -2.22 -7.31
CA TYR A 130 -21.79 -0.96 -6.59
C TYR A 130 -20.51 -0.13 -6.68
N ILE A 131 -19.36 -0.78 -6.53
CA ILE A 131 -18.02 -0.15 -6.66
C ILE A 131 -17.82 0.32 -8.09
N GLN A 132 -18.02 -0.53 -9.08
CA GLN A 132 -17.81 -0.21 -10.51
C GLN A 132 -18.71 0.92 -11.01
N GLY A 133 -19.91 1.06 -10.46
CA GLY A 133 -20.79 2.19 -10.78
C GLY A 133 -20.31 3.54 -10.25
N ARG A 134 -19.22 3.60 -9.44
CA ARG A 134 -18.71 4.80 -8.77
C ARG A 134 -17.22 5.06 -8.94
N VAL A 135 -16.49 4.03 -9.26
CA VAL A 135 -15.03 4.08 -9.48
C VAL A 135 -14.72 3.25 -10.73
N ALA A 136 -13.93 3.81 -11.63
CA ALA A 136 -13.47 3.12 -12.83
C ALA A 136 -12.44 2.03 -12.43
N VAL A 137 -12.93 0.82 -12.21
CA VAL A 137 -12.10 -0.34 -11.86
C VAL A 137 -12.27 -1.42 -12.92
N PRO A 138 -11.18 -1.90 -13.54
CA PRO A 138 -11.23 -3.01 -14.48
C PRO A 138 -11.83 -4.28 -13.87
N ASP A 139 -12.62 -4.98 -14.64
CA ASP A 139 -13.29 -6.22 -14.20
C ASP A 139 -12.31 -7.30 -13.75
N SER A 140 -11.15 -7.35 -14.39
CA SER A 140 -10.05 -8.30 -14.12
C SER A 140 -9.40 -8.14 -12.74
N LEU A 141 -9.60 -7.00 -12.07
CA LEU A 141 -9.08 -6.80 -10.71
C LEU A 141 -9.99 -7.37 -9.62
N PHE A 142 -11.22 -7.75 -9.96
CA PHE A 142 -12.14 -8.28 -8.96
C PHE A 142 -12.05 -9.80 -8.83
N GLU A 143 -11.87 -10.25 -7.60
CA GLU A 143 -12.04 -11.62 -7.17
C GLU A 143 -13.31 -11.73 -6.32
N CYS A 144 -14.42 -12.14 -6.95
CA CYS A 144 -15.68 -12.38 -6.25
C CYS A 144 -15.81 -13.84 -5.87
N VAL A 145 -15.74 -14.12 -4.58
CA VAL A 145 -15.80 -15.46 -4.04
C VAL A 145 -17.18 -15.73 -3.46
N ASN A 146 -17.74 -16.89 -3.81
CA ASN A 146 -18.93 -17.41 -3.19
C ASN A 146 -18.54 -18.23 -1.94
N GLY A 147 -18.60 -17.61 -0.78
CA GLY A 147 -18.29 -18.26 0.51
C GLY A 147 -19.40 -19.15 1.06
N GLY A 148 -20.56 -19.18 0.40
CA GLY A 148 -21.68 -20.02 0.83
C GLY A 148 -22.29 -19.59 2.18
N GLU A 149 -22.60 -20.55 3.01
CA GLU A 149 -23.17 -20.33 4.35
C GLU A 149 -22.06 -20.01 5.37
N ALA A 150 -22.31 -19.04 6.24
CA ALA A 150 -21.33 -18.53 7.21
C ALA A 150 -21.19 -19.44 8.45
N TRP A 151 -20.98 -20.74 8.26
CA TRP A 151 -20.89 -21.71 9.38
C TRP A 151 -19.73 -21.43 10.32
N THR A 152 -18.57 -21.11 9.79
CA THR A 152 -17.37 -20.79 10.59
C THR A 152 -17.59 -19.52 11.41
N GLU A 153 -18.21 -18.50 10.81
CA GLU A 153 -18.60 -17.28 11.51
C GLU A 153 -19.61 -17.57 12.62
N LEU A 154 -20.62 -18.40 12.35
CA LEU A 154 -21.63 -18.78 13.34
C LEU A 154 -21.01 -19.53 14.50
N ARG A 155 -20.20 -20.54 14.20
CA ARG A 155 -19.49 -21.31 15.21
C ARG A 155 -18.69 -20.43 16.17
N ASP A 156 -17.93 -19.50 15.58
CA ASP A 156 -17.10 -18.57 16.34
C ASP A 156 -17.94 -17.60 17.20
N GLN A 157 -19.05 -17.08 16.66
CA GLN A 157 -19.98 -16.23 17.41
C GLN A 157 -20.65 -16.98 18.57
N ILE A 158 -21.02 -18.26 18.36
CA ILE A 158 -21.56 -19.14 19.41
C ILE A 158 -20.48 -19.37 20.48
N ALA A 159 -19.24 -19.64 20.08
CA ALA A 159 -18.13 -19.88 21.01
C ALA A 159 -17.81 -18.66 21.88
N ASP A 160 -17.92 -17.46 21.31
CA ASP A 160 -17.72 -16.19 22.05
C ASP A 160 -18.94 -15.84 22.93
N GLY A 161 -20.12 -16.43 22.70
CA GLY A 161 -21.35 -16.13 23.41
C GLY A 161 -21.48 -16.86 24.77
N SER A 162 -22.44 -16.41 25.60
CA SER A 162 -22.81 -17.05 26.86
C SER A 162 -24.34 -17.12 26.94
N PHE A 163 -24.89 -18.29 26.65
CA PHE A 163 -26.35 -18.55 26.67
C PHE A 163 -26.64 -20.05 26.81
N ASP A 164 -27.85 -20.37 27.19
CA ASP A 164 -28.28 -21.77 27.40
C ASP A 164 -28.26 -22.58 26.10
N GLY A 165 -27.71 -23.78 26.15
CA GLY A 165 -27.60 -24.68 25.01
C GLY A 165 -26.39 -24.42 24.09
N ARG A 166 -25.53 -23.42 24.40
CA ARG A 166 -24.33 -23.08 23.66
C ARG A 166 -23.47 -24.29 23.30
N ASP A 167 -23.04 -25.06 24.29
CA ASP A 167 -22.10 -26.18 24.09
C ASP A 167 -22.69 -27.30 23.23
N ARG A 168 -23.99 -27.53 23.34
CA ARG A 168 -24.69 -28.49 22.48
C ARG A 168 -24.85 -28.00 21.05
N LEU A 169 -25.03 -26.70 20.84
CA LEU A 169 -25.02 -26.13 19.49
C LEU A 169 -23.64 -26.27 18.86
N LEU A 170 -22.55 -25.98 19.58
CA LEU A 170 -21.19 -26.22 19.12
C LEU A 170 -20.96 -27.68 18.77
N GLN A 171 -21.38 -28.60 19.61
CA GLN A 171 -21.27 -30.03 19.33
C GLN A 171 -22.00 -30.43 18.04
N ILE A 172 -23.22 -29.93 17.81
CA ILE A 172 -23.96 -30.20 16.57
C ILE A 172 -23.18 -29.66 15.36
N ILE A 173 -22.65 -28.43 15.44
CA ILE A 173 -21.91 -27.82 14.35
C ILE A 173 -20.63 -28.61 14.04
N ASP A 174 -19.94 -29.10 15.07
CA ASP A 174 -18.65 -29.77 14.92
C ASP A 174 -18.79 -31.25 14.49
N THR A 175 -19.92 -31.89 14.74
CA THR A 175 -20.08 -33.32 14.47
C THR A 175 -20.98 -33.66 13.29
N GLU A 176 -21.92 -32.76 12.92
CA GLU A 176 -22.83 -33.01 11.80
C GLU A 176 -22.28 -32.38 10.52
N ALA A 177 -21.95 -33.21 9.53
CA ALA A 177 -21.35 -32.78 8.28
C ALA A 177 -22.36 -32.18 7.27
N ASP A 178 -23.62 -32.68 7.27
CA ASP A 178 -24.67 -32.20 6.37
C ASP A 178 -25.26 -30.85 6.88
N PRO A 179 -25.11 -29.73 6.17
CA PRO A 179 -25.57 -28.42 6.63
C PRO A 179 -27.10 -28.36 6.86
N ASN A 180 -27.91 -29.00 6.02
CA ASN A 180 -29.36 -29.00 6.19
C ASN A 180 -29.78 -29.81 7.45
N ARG A 181 -29.10 -30.94 7.68
CA ARG A 181 -29.33 -31.76 8.87
C ARG A 181 -28.83 -31.04 10.13
N ARG A 182 -27.70 -30.38 10.04
CA ARG A 182 -27.10 -29.52 11.07
C ARG A 182 -28.12 -28.47 11.53
N GLU A 183 -28.68 -27.69 10.61
CA GLU A 183 -29.70 -26.68 10.90
C GLU A 183 -30.94 -27.33 11.55
N THR A 184 -31.41 -28.49 11.03
CA THR A 184 -32.55 -29.19 11.56
C THR A 184 -32.34 -29.63 13.01
N LEU A 185 -31.17 -30.16 13.34
CA LEU A 185 -30.82 -30.56 14.73
C LEU A 185 -30.77 -29.34 15.66
N MET A 186 -30.17 -28.23 15.21
CA MET A 186 -30.14 -27.01 16.00
C MET A 186 -31.51 -26.42 16.25
N ARG A 187 -32.42 -26.47 15.28
CA ARG A 187 -33.82 -26.04 15.42
C ARG A 187 -34.62 -26.86 16.41
N ARG A 188 -34.27 -28.15 16.58
CA ARG A 188 -34.98 -29.07 17.49
C ARG A 188 -34.40 -29.09 18.91
N LEU A 189 -33.20 -28.61 19.08
CA LEU A 189 -32.50 -28.61 20.38
C LEU A 189 -33.33 -27.86 21.43
N ASP A 190 -33.64 -28.52 22.53
CA ASP A 190 -34.36 -27.96 23.69
C ASP A 190 -35.68 -27.26 23.34
N GLY A 191 -36.44 -27.83 22.40
CA GLY A 191 -37.67 -27.23 21.93
C GLY A 191 -37.44 -25.93 21.10
N GLY A 192 -36.24 -25.76 20.55
CA GLY A 192 -35.88 -24.65 19.66
C GLY A 192 -35.46 -23.37 20.38
N ARG A 193 -35.37 -23.36 21.71
CA ARG A 193 -34.98 -22.14 22.47
C ARG A 193 -33.57 -21.60 22.10
N PRO A 194 -32.50 -22.44 22.05
CA PRO A 194 -31.21 -21.97 21.67
C PRO A 194 -31.17 -21.43 20.24
N TYR A 195 -31.89 -22.08 19.32
CA TYR A 195 -31.94 -21.59 17.92
C TYR A 195 -32.72 -20.27 17.80
N ALA A 196 -33.78 -20.09 18.58
CA ALA A 196 -34.50 -18.82 18.65
C ALA A 196 -33.57 -17.67 19.11
N TYR A 197 -32.76 -17.94 20.14
CA TYR A 197 -31.75 -16.99 20.58
C TYR A 197 -30.75 -16.61 19.43
N LEU A 198 -30.25 -17.61 18.70
CA LEU A 198 -29.36 -17.35 17.56
C LEU A 198 -30.05 -16.50 16.47
N ARG A 199 -31.28 -16.83 16.11
CA ARG A 199 -32.06 -16.12 15.11
C ARG A 199 -32.22 -14.63 15.46
N ASP A 200 -32.49 -14.35 16.73
CA ASP A 200 -32.82 -13.01 17.19
C ASP A 200 -31.56 -12.17 17.48
N ASN A 201 -30.43 -12.80 17.85
CA ASN A 201 -29.24 -12.09 18.30
C ASN A 201 -28.00 -12.26 17.42
N VAL A 202 -27.93 -13.31 16.57
CA VAL A 202 -26.70 -13.67 15.85
C VAL A 202 -26.93 -13.72 14.33
N LEU A 203 -27.93 -14.49 13.88
CA LEU A 203 -28.10 -14.77 12.45
C LEU A 203 -28.43 -13.54 11.62
N SER A 204 -29.00 -12.51 12.24
CA SER A 204 -29.27 -11.25 11.56
C SER A 204 -28.00 -10.56 11.07
N ASP A 205 -26.90 -10.70 11.80
CA ASP A 205 -25.60 -10.08 11.45
C ASP A 205 -24.85 -10.90 10.40
N GLN A 206 -25.15 -12.20 10.30
CA GLN A 206 -24.61 -13.07 9.26
C GLN A 206 -25.19 -12.83 7.86
N ARG A 207 -26.31 -12.12 7.77
CA ARG A 207 -26.88 -11.69 6.48
C ARG A 207 -26.10 -10.53 5.91
N ASN A 208 -24.82 -10.57 6.11
CA ASN A 208 -23.88 -9.64 5.55
C ASN A 208 -23.17 -10.31 4.36
N SER A 209 -22.63 -9.53 3.54
CA SER A 209 -21.62 -9.96 2.60
C SER A 209 -20.76 -8.79 2.25
N GLY A 210 -19.64 -9.11 1.70
CA GLY A 210 -18.74 -8.09 1.27
C GLY A 210 -17.60 -7.91 2.27
N TYR A 211 -17.07 -9.02 2.79
CA TYR A 211 -15.71 -8.95 3.23
C TYR A 211 -14.89 -8.43 2.07
N LEU A 212 -14.36 -7.22 2.22
CA LEU A 212 -13.57 -6.55 1.20
C LEU A 212 -12.12 -6.44 1.64
N ARG A 213 -11.21 -6.83 0.74
CA ARG A 213 -9.78 -6.56 0.82
C ARG A 213 -9.29 -6.05 -0.51
N ILE A 214 -8.40 -5.06 -0.48
CA ILE A 214 -7.74 -4.54 -1.66
C ILE A 214 -6.26 -4.85 -1.54
N TYR A 215 -5.77 -5.73 -2.40
CA TYR A 215 -4.36 -6.10 -2.48
C TYR A 215 -3.67 -5.28 -3.55
N TYR A 216 -2.56 -4.68 -3.19
CA TYR A 216 -1.76 -3.83 -4.07
C TYR A 216 -0.28 -4.18 -3.99
N ASP A 217 0.46 -3.73 -4.97
CA ASP A 217 1.91 -3.78 -5.02
C ASP A 217 2.43 -2.37 -5.27
N TYR A 218 3.71 -2.15 -5.11
CA TYR A 218 4.31 -0.87 -5.45
C TYR A 218 4.51 -0.69 -6.93
N VAL A 219 4.50 0.57 -7.35
CA VAL A 219 5.19 1.00 -8.54
C VAL A 219 6.60 1.41 -8.09
N PRO A 220 7.65 0.63 -8.43
CA PRO A 220 9.00 0.92 -7.98
C PRO A 220 9.45 2.29 -8.49
N ASP A 221 10.01 3.13 -7.63
CA ASP A 221 10.67 4.36 -8.03
C ASP A 221 12.08 4.05 -8.56
N THR A 222 12.13 3.57 -9.80
CA THR A 222 13.38 3.16 -10.45
C THR A 222 14.36 4.33 -10.61
N LYS A 223 13.85 5.56 -10.74
CA LYS A 223 14.70 6.76 -10.83
C LYS A 223 15.38 7.04 -9.49
N ALA A 224 14.62 7.03 -8.38
CA ALA A 224 15.19 7.16 -7.04
C ALA A 224 16.24 6.08 -6.76
N LYS A 225 15.95 4.83 -7.11
CA LYS A 225 16.90 3.72 -6.97
C LYS A 225 18.21 4.00 -7.74
N THR A 226 18.12 4.42 -9.02
CA THR A 226 19.28 4.75 -9.83
C THR A 226 20.12 5.89 -9.22
N ILE A 227 19.45 6.93 -8.70
CA ILE A 227 20.13 8.06 -8.05
C ILE A 227 20.85 7.59 -6.78
N ASN A 228 20.21 6.79 -5.94
CA ASN A 228 20.77 6.30 -4.69
C ASN A 228 21.95 5.34 -4.92
N GLU A 229 21.84 4.44 -5.90
CA GLU A 229 22.94 3.56 -6.32
C GLU A 229 24.14 4.38 -6.82
N ALA A 230 23.91 5.40 -7.65
CA ALA A 230 24.97 6.29 -8.14
C ALA A 230 25.59 7.11 -7.00
N THR A 231 24.80 7.60 -6.06
CA THR A 231 25.31 8.28 -4.85
C THR A 231 26.21 7.33 -4.03
N GLY A 232 25.84 6.07 -3.92
CA GLY A 232 26.68 5.04 -3.31
C GLY A 232 27.99 4.79 -4.05
N LEU A 233 27.99 4.85 -5.38
CA LEU A 233 29.20 4.79 -6.20
C LEU A 233 30.12 5.99 -5.95
N MET A 234 29.57 7.21 -5.91
CA MET A 234 30.32 8.45 -5.66
C MET A 234 30.97 8.44 -4.27
N ARG A 235 30.31 7.94 -3.24
CA ARG A 235 30.92 7.76 -1.89
C ARG A 235 32.15 6.85 -1.91
N ARG A 236 32.28 6.00 -2.92
CA ARG A 236 33.44 5.12 -3.16
C ARG A 236 34.45 5.72 -4.14
N GLY A 237 34.26 6.97 -4.57
CA GLY A 237 35.12 7.66 -5.54
C GLY A 237 34.91 7.27 -7.00
N LEU A 238 33.87 6.52 -7.34
CA LEU A 238 33.60 6.02 -8.70
C LEU A 238 32.70 6.99 -9.49
N TYR A 239 33.17 8.24 -9.63
CA TYR A 239 32.39 9.35 -10.18
C TYR A 239 32.01 9.15 -11.64
N ASP A 240 32.91 8.64 -12.50
CA ASP A 240 32.63 8.38 -13.91
C ASP A 240 31.53 7.33 -14.11
N VAL A 241 31.53 6.29 -13.28
CA VAL A 241 30.52 5.23 -13.33
C VAL A 241 29.17 5.79 -12.88
N ALA A 242 29.19 6.56 -11.79
CA ALA A 242 28.01 7.20 -11.25
C ALA A 242 27.40 8.18 -12.25
N LEU A 243 28.21 9.00 -12.91
CA LEU A 243 27.77 9.97 -13.91
C LEU A 243 27.02 9.31 -15.07
N ARG A 244 27.54 8.21 -15.61
CA ARG A 244 26.86 7.47 -16.67
C ARG A 244 25.47 6.99 -16.25
N SER A 245 25.34 6.48 -15.03
CA SER A 245 24.04 6.06 -14.49
C SER A 245 23.09 7.23 -14.27
N LEU A 246 23.59 8.33 -13.69
CA LEU A 246 22.77 9.52 -13.40
C LEU A 246 22.25 10.19 -14.68
N LEU A 247 23.01 10.18 -15.77
CA LEU A 247 22.58 10.75 -17.05
C LEU A 247 21.38 10.01 -17.65
N THR A 248 21.13 8.77 -17.28
CA THR A 248 19.92 8.03 -17.70
C THR A 248 18.64 8.56 -17.04
N VAL A 249 18.79 9.28 -15.94
CA VAL A 249 17.70 9.87 -15.15
C VAL A 249 17.81 11.40 -15.02
N LYS A 250 18.54 12.04 -15.95
CA LYS A 250 18.81 13.50 -15.95
C LYS A 250 17.55 14.37 -15.99
N ASP A 251 16.42 13.82 -16.42
CA ASP A 251 15.14 14.52 -16.46
C ASP A 251 14.42 14.54 -15.09
N ASP A 252 14.94 13.81 -14.11
CA ASP A 252 14.44 13.85 -12.75
C ASP A 252 15.19 14.93 -11.93
N PRO A 253 14.51 15.98 -11.44
CA PRO A 253 15.14 17.05 -10.67
C PRO A 253 15.96 16.57 -9.47
N ARG A 254 15.57 15.43 -8.87
CA ARG A 254 16.27 14.83 -7.74
C ARG A 254 17.69 14.35 -8.07
N SER A 255 17.99 14.14 -9.35
CA SER A 255 19.32 13.73 -9.81
C SER A 255 20.31 14.87 -9.97
N TRP A 256 19.85 16.12 -10.11
CA TRP A 256 20.67 17.23 -10.59
C TRP A 256 21.83 17.58 -9.68
N ASN A 257 21.64 17.60 -8.35
CA ASN A 257 22.75 17.83 -7.43
C ASN A 257 23.83 16.73 -7.57
N ALA A 258 23.42 15.46 -7.64
CA ALA A 258 24.33 14.33 -7.82
C ALA A 258 25.07 14.38 -9.17
N ILE A 259 24.39 14.76 -10.26
CA ILE A 259 25.02 14.99 -11.57
C ILE A 259 26.07 16.11 -11.48
N GLY A 260 25.72 17.23 -10.85
CA GLY A 260 26.65 18.34 -10.64
C GLY A 260 27.90 17.91 -9.88
N VAL A 261 27.77 17.15 -8.81
CA VAL A 261 28.88 16.57 -8.05
C VAL A 261 29.76 15.68 -8.94
N ALA A 262 29.14 14.72 -9.64
CA ALA A 262 29.89 13.82 -10.51
C ALA A 262 30.64 14.54 -11.64
N LEU A 263 30.03 15.51 -12.28
CA LEU A 263 30.67 16.35 -13.32
C LEU A 263 31.83 17.14 -12.76
N TYR A 264 31.67 17.78 -11.60
CA TYR A 264 32.75 18.54 -10.97
C TYR A 264 33.95 17.63 -10.63
N MET A 265 33.68 16.46 -10.06
CA MET A 265 34.74 15.52 -9.68
C MET A 265 35.41 14.84 -10.89
N THR A 266 34.79 14.87 -12.07
CA THR A 266 35.37 14.38 -13.33
C THR A 266 35.99 15.50 -14.20
N GLY A 267 35.97 16.76 -13.73
CA GLY A 267 36.65 17.87 -14.35
C GLY A 267 35.80 18.73 -15.26
N ASP A 268 34.50 18.45 -15.42
CA ASP A 268 33.60 19.32 -16.19
C ASP A 268 32.92 20.37 -15.31
N GLU A 269 33.69 21.36 -14.87
CA GLU A 269 33.22 22.40 -13.96
C GLU A 269 32.06 23.23 -14.53
N GLN A 270 32.08 23.51 -15.84
CA GLN A 270 31.08 24.37 -16.48
C GLN A 270 29.70 23.70 -16.45
N GLN A 271 29.62 22.45 -16.82
CA GLN A 271 28.35 21.69 -16.75
C GLN A 271 27.91 21.46 -15.30
N ALA A 272 28.86 21.18 -14.39
CA ALA A 272 28.59 21.02 -12.98
C ALA A 272 27.86 22.22 -12.37
N PHE A 273 28.33 23.42 -12.63
CA PHE A 273 27.69 24.65 -12.14
C PHE A 273 26.25 24.77 -12.65
N GLY A 274 26.03 24.48 -13.94
CA GLY A 274 24.70 24.51 -14.53
C GLY A 274 23.71 23.53 -13.83
N TYR A 275 24.17 22.32 -13.45
CA TYR A 275 23.36 21.37 -12.74
C TYR A 275 23.13 21.77 -11.29
N PHE A 276 24.10 22.32 -10.59
CA PHE A 276 23.91 22.87 -9.25
C PHE A 276 22.90 24.01 -9.22
N GLU A 277 23.00 24.94 -10.21
CA GLU A 277 22.07 26.05 -10.33
C GLU A 277 20.64 25.59 -10.58
N LYS A 278 20.44 24.57 -11.43
CA LYS A 278 19.13 23.95 -11.66
C LYS A 278 18.57 23.33 -10.39
N ALA A 279 19.39 22.57 -9.67
CA ALA A 279 18.96 21.90 -8.43
C ALA A 279 18.63 22.92 -7.32
N ALA A 280 19.46 23.94 -7.16
CA ALA A 280 19.25 25.04 -6.21
C ALA A 280 17.95 25.81 -6.50
N ALA A 281 17.66 26.08 -7.79
CA ALA A 281 16.40 26.69 -8.20
C ALA A 281 15.15 25.88 -7.87
N GLN A 282 15.29 24.56 -7.69
CA GLN A 282 14.23 23.66 -7.21
C GLN A 282 14.22 23.52 -5.67
N GLY A 283 15.03 24.30 -4.97
CA GLY A 283 15.06 24.32 -3.49
C GLY A 283 16.04 23.31 -2.86
N ASP A 284 16.95 22.69 -3.62
CA ASP A 284 18.00 21.86 -3.03
C ASP A 284 19.09 22.72 -2.40
N ALA A 285 19.02 22.89 -1.08
CA ALA A 285 19.99 23.69 -0.31
C ALA A 285 21.43 23.11 -0.37
N ARG A 286 21.59 21.80 -0.60
CA ARG A 286 22.91 21.18 -0.76
C ARG A 286 23.54 21.57 -2.10
N ALA A 287 22.72 21.65 -3.14
CA ALA A 287 23.19 22.09 -4.45
C ALA A 287 23.70 23.52 -4.42
N GLN A 288 23.02 24.41 -3.70
CA GLN A 288 23.51 25.78 -3.49
C GLN A 288 24.86 25.79 -2.78
N GLN A 289 25.02 25.03 -1.72
CA GLN A 289 26.28 24.91 -0.97
C GLN A 289 27.39 24.29 -1.81
N ASN A 290 27.08 23.26 -2.61
CA ASN A 290 28.04 22.65 -3.53
C ASN A 290 28.50 23.69 -4.60
N LEU A 291 27.58 24.45 -5.16
CA LEU A 291 27.89 25.51 -6.12
C LEU A 291 28.86 26.52 -5.54
N ASP A 292 28.60 27.02 -4.33
CA ASP A 292 29.42 28.02 -3.67
C ASP A 292 30.84 27.48 -3.37
N ARG A 293 30.94 26.27 -2.85
CA ARG A 293 32.19 25.57 -2.57
C ARG A 293 32.99 25.30 -3.85
N ALA A 294 32.34 24.79 -4.89
CA ALA A 294 32.96 24.49 -6.16
C ALA A 294 33.52 25.74 -6.83
N LYS A 295 32.73 26.82 -6.86
CA LYS A 295 33.20 28.14 -7.39
C LYS A 295 34.39 28.67 -6.59
N ALA A 296 34.39 28.52 -5.28
CA ALA A 296 35.51 28.92 -4.42
C ALA A 296 36.79 28.10 -4.72
N ALA A 297 36.66 26.77 -4.80
CA ALA A 297 37.79 25.89 -5.10
C ALA A 297 38.40 26.15 -6.48
N THR A 298 37.57 26.33 -7.52
CA THR A 298 38.01 26.67 -8.87
C THR A 298 38.77 28.02 -8.92
N ARG A 299 38.27 29.03 -8.18
CA ARG A 299 38.97 30.34 -8.11
C ARG A 299 40.34 30.20 -7.45
N ALA A 300 40.43 29.45 -6.40
CA ALA A 300 41.70 29.25 -5.68
C ALA A 300 42.72 28.50 -6.54
N ALA A 301 42.29 27.42 -7.21
CA ALA A 301 43.19 26.68 -8.13
C ALA A 301 43.73 27.57 -9.29
N LYS A 302 42.90 28.45 -9.84
CA LYS A 302 43.34 29.42 -10.85
C LYS A 302 44.34 30.44 -10.30
N LEU A 303 44.18 30.88 -9.07
CA LEU A 303 45.12 31.81 -8.44
C LEU A 303 46.48 31.15 -8.19
N GLU A 304 46.49 29.91 -7.68
CA GLU A 304 47.72 29.16 -7.48
C GLU A 304 48.46 28.88 -8.77
N SER A 305 47.74 28.53 -9.86
CA SER A 305 48.36 28.30 -11.15
C SER A 305 48.98 29.60 -11.75
N SER A 306 48.36 30.77 -11.53
CA SER A 306 48.89 32.06 -11.98
C SER A 306 50.14 32.50 -11.19
N ILE A 307 50.20 32.19 -9.90
CA ILE A 307 51.36 32.48 -9.05
C ILE A 307 52.56 31.61 -9.45
N THR A 308 52.33 30.31 -9.71
CA THR A 308 53.39 29.37 -10.11
C THR A 308 53.94 29.69 -11.51
N ALA A 309 53.09 30.09 -12.45
CA ALA A 309 53.50 30.51 -13.79
C ALA A 309 54.35 31.81 -13.76
N GLY A 310 54.00 32.78 -12.91
CA GLY A 310 54.76 34.01 -12.75
C GLY A 310 56.07 33.89 -12.01
N ALA A 311 56.29 32.80 -11.26
CA ALA A 311 57.55 32.51 -10.53
C ALA A 311 58.62 31.78 -11.39
N GLY A 312 58.21 31.23 -12.56
CA GLY A 312 59.12 30.56 -13.50
C GLY A 312 59.82 31.48 -14.51
N ASP A 313 59.40 32.75 -14.62
CA ASP A 313 59.93 33.71 -15.55
C ASP A 313 60.99 34.71 -14.92
N MET A 314 61.43 34.42 -13.73
CA MET A 314 62.52 35.14 -13.07
C MET A 314 63.74 34.20 -12.90
#